data_d2193a5d20d7c25d754f829aa1d40da9
#
_entry.id   d2193a5d20d7c25d754f829aa1d40da9
#
_cell.length_a   1.000
_cell.length_b   1.000
_cell.length_c   1.000
_cell.angle_alpha   90.00
_cell.angle_beta   90.00
_cell.angle_gamma   90.00
#
_symmetry.space_group_name_H-M   'P 1'
#
loop_
_entity.id
_entity.type
_entity.pdbx_description
1 polymer ?
#
loop_
_entity_poly.entity_id
_entity_poly.type
_entity_poly.pdbx_seq_one_letter_code
_entity_poly.pdbx_strand_id
1 'polypeptide(L)'
;GIDRAGGFETKFKELADADATTKGKYKIEKEVKPGDAGQTYKTALEALYEKGIKALFMSNEGVVKQVSDAISAAGTKYDAIKFCGFDAGTKQIEWMKKTTGAKLIGAVAQDSYQIGYNAVEQAVFAAEGKTVTASVAIAGSWWDATNVDQMIKNNIVYEG
;
A
#
# COMPACT_ATOMS: atom_id res chain seq x y z
N GLY A 1 6.95 6.16 4.86
CA GLY A 1 7.09 5.88 3.47
C GLY A 1 8.40 5.28 2.98
N ILE A 2 9.58 5.71 3.44
CA ILE A 2 10.88 5.26 2.88
C ILE A 2 11.05 3.75 3.06
N ASP A 3 10.78 3.20 4.22
CA ASP A 3 10.96 1.77 4.51
C ASP A 3 10.00 0.90 3.69
N ARG A 4 8.76 1.35 3.48
CA ARG A 4 7.77 0.65 2.65
C ARG A 4 8.20 0.59 1.18
N ALA A 5 8.72 1.69 0.66
CA ALA A 5 9.26 1.75 -0.70
C ALA A 5 10.53 0.89 -0.82
N GLY A 6 11.43 0.94 0.16
CA GLY A 6 12.62 0.10 0.20
C GLY A 6 12.31 -1.39 0.23
N GLY A 7 11.35 -1.81 1.04
CA GLY A 7 10.87 -3.20 1.08
C GLY A 7 10.28 -3.66 -0.25
N PHE A 8 9.47 -2.81 -0.89
CA PHE A 8 8.95 -3.08 -2.23
C PHE A 8 10.07 -3.25 -3.25
N GLU A 9 11.05 -2.32 -3.29
CA GLU A 9 12.16 -2.37 -4.24
C GLU A 9 13.01 -3.62 -4.05
N THR A 10 13.31 -3.99 -2.80
CA THR A 10 14.08 -5.19 -2.47
C THR A 10 13.36 -6.44 -2.97
N LYS A 11 12.08 -6.59 -2.60
CA LYS A 11 11.32 -7.77 -2.99
C LYS A 11 11.07 -7.85 -4.49
N PHE A 12 10.84 -6.71 -5.13
CA PHE A 12 10.72 -6.65 -6.59
C PHE A 12 11.98 -7.18 -7.28
N LYS A 13 13.17 -6.74 -6.84
CA LYS A 13 14.45 -7.20 -7.42
C LYS A 13 14.67 -8.69 -7.20
N GLU A 14 14.42 -9.19 -5.99
CA GLU A 14 14.50 -10.63 -5.70
C GLU A 14 13.64 -11.44 -6.66
N LEU A 15 12.37 -11.05 -6.85
CA LEU A 15 11.44 -11.77 -7.72
C LEU A 15 11.80 -11.63 -9.21
N ALA A 16 12.22 -10.46 -9.63
CA ALA A 16 12.61 -10.20 -11.02
C ALA A 16 13.89 -10.97 -11.41
N ASP A 17 14.81 -11.18 -10.47
CA ASP A 17 16.07 -11.88 -10.70
C ASP A 17 15.98 -13.39 -10.47
N ALA A 18 14.96 -13.87 -9.75
CA ALA A 18 14.79 -15.30 -9.43
C ALA A 18 14.49 -16.19 -10.63
N ASP A 19 13.89 -15.62 -11.68
CA ASP A 19 13.48 -16.35 -12.88
C ASP A 19 14.21 -15.80 -14.12
N ALA A 20 14.95 -16.66 -14.81
CA ALA A 20 15.67 -16.29 -16.03
C ALA A 20 14.76 -15.70 -17.13
N THR A 21 13.46 -16.03 -17.11
CA THR A 21 12.48 -15.53 -18.07
C THR A 21 12.04 -14.11 -17.77
N THR A 22 12.19 -13.66 -16.53
CA THR A 22 11.80 -12.32 -16.06
C THR A 22 12.98 -11.38 -15.81
N LYS A 23 14.17 -11.94 -15.67
CA LYS A 23 15.40 -11.18 -15.40
C LYS A 23 15.63 -10.10 -16.44
N GLY A 24 15.72 -8.86 -15.98
CA GLY A 24 15.93 -7.68 -16.84
C GLY A 24 14.74 -7.21 -17.65
N LYS A 25 13.58 -7.91 -17.61
CA LYS A 25 12.36 -7.50 -18.34
C LYS A 25 11.58 -6.40 -17.66
N TYR A 26 11.68 -6.30 -16.33
CA TYR A 26 10.92 -5.36 -15.53
C TYR A 26 11.86 -4.36 -14.86
N LYS A 27 11.43 -3.13 -14.76
CA LYS A 27 12.11 -2.06 -14.04
C LYS A 27 11.13 -1.31 -13.16
N ILE A 28 11.66 -0.71 -12.10
CA ILE A 28 10.91 0.18 -11.24
C ILE A 28 11.04 1.59 -11.81
N GLU A 29 9.92 2.22 -12.11
CA GLU A 29 9.84 3.66 -12.32
C GLU A 29 9.47 4.32 -11.00
N LYS A 30 10.26 5.32 -10.60
CA LYS A 30 9.95 6.11 -9.42
C LYS A 30 9.11 7.31 -9.83
N GLU A 31 8.12 7.53 -9.02
CA GLU A 31 7.24 8.65 -9.16
C GLU A 31 7.89 9.92 -8.56
N VAL A 32 7.47 11.08 -9.07
CA VAL A 32 7.81 12.38 -8.48
C VAL A 32 6.93 12.60 -7.26
N LYS A 33 7.52 12.99 -6.13
CA LYS A 33 6.78 13.20 -4.88
C LYS A 33 5.76 14.33 -5.05
N PRO A 34 4.48 14.09 -4.79
CA PRO A 34 3.49 15.16 -4.73
C PRO A 34 3.87 16.18 -3.66
N GLY A 35 3.82 17.44 -4.01
CA GLY A 35 4.28 18.54 -3.17
C GLY A 35 5.44 19.31 -3.77
N ASP A 36 6.16 18.75 -4.74
CA ASP A 36 7.12 19.50 -5.53
C ASP A 36 6.37 20.34 -6.57
N ALA A 37 6.49 21.66 -6.52
CA ALA A 37 6.04 22.65 -7.52
C ALA A 37 4.87 22.22 -8.45
N GLY A 38 3.65 22.11 -7.89
CA GLY A 38 2.43 21.85 -8.68
C GLY A 38 2.17 20.36 -9.02
N GLN A 39 2.98 19.44 -8.55
CA GLN A 39 2.73 18.01 -8.71
C GLN A 39 1.57 17.56 -7.83
N THR A 40 0.64 16.83 -8.44
CA THR A 40 -0.47 16.14 -7.76
C THR A 40 -0.34 14.64 -8.00
N TYR A 41 -1.05 13.81 -7.22
CA TYR A 41 -1.09 12.37 -7.50
C TYR A 41 -1.70 12.06 -8.87
N LYS A 42 -2.60 12.91 -9.36
CA LYS A 42 -3.14 12.80 -10.71
C LYS A 42 -2.05 13.00 -11.76
N THR A 43 -1.27 14.07 -11.67
CA THR A 43 -0.19 14.35 -12.63
C THR A 43 0.93 13.34 -12.54
N ALA A 44 1.26 12.84 -11.35
CA ALA A 44 2.22 11.76 -11.15
C ALA A 44 1.74 10.45 -11.80
N LEU A 45 0.45 10.09 -11.62
CA LEU A 45 -0.14 8.92 -12.26
C LEU A 45 -0.11 9.03 -13.79
N GLU A 46 -0.45 10.20 -14.33
CA GLU A 46 -0.39 10.45 -15.78
C GLU A 46 1.04 10.29 -16.32
N ALA A 47 2.03 10.87 -15.64
CA ALA A 47 3.44 10.75 -16.04
C ALA A 47 3.93 9.29 -16.02
N LEU A 48 3.53 8.51 -15.01
CA LEU A 48 3.84 7.07 -14.95
C LEU A 48 3.11 6.29 -16.06
N TYR A 49 1.86 6.62 -16.33
CA TYR A 49 1.10 6.00 -17.40
C TYR A 49 1.75 6.20 -18.78
N GLU A 50 2.19 7.42 -19.07
CA GLU A 50 2.93 7.74 -20.33
C GLU A 50 4.25 6.95 -20.45
N LYS A 51 4.87 6.59 -19.32
CA LYS A 51 6.02 5.68 -19.29
C LYS A 51 5.66 4.21 -19.51
N GLY A 52 4.38 3.89 -19.62
CA GLY A 52 3.88 2.54 -19.92
C GLY A 52 3.91 1.59 -18.74
N ILE A 53 3.71 2.07 -17.50
CA ILE A 53 3.64 1.20 -16.32
C ILE A 53 2.56 0.12 -16.48
N LYS A 54 2.81 -1.06 -15.89
CA LYS A 54 1.88 -2.20 -15.85
C LYS A 54 1.29 -2.41 -14.46
N ALA A 55 2.00 -1.95 -13.45
CA ALA A 55 1.56 -2.02 -12.06
C ALA A 55 2.00 -0.78 -11.29
N LEU A 56 1.23 -0.41 -10.26
CA LEU A 56 1.52 0.70 -9.37
C LEU A 56 1.37 0.26 -7.92
N PHE A 57 2.43 0.49 -7.12
CA PHE A 57 2.40 0.35 -5.68
C PHE A 57 2.20 1.72 -5.01
N MET A 58 1.28 1.79 -4.08
CA MET A 58 0.94 2.99 -3.32
C MET A 58 1.24 2.78 -1.84
N SER A 59 2.09 3.62 -1.27
CA SER A 59 2.76 3.37 0.02
C SER A 59 1.93 3.73 1.27
N ASN A 60 0.73 4.26 1.14
CA ASN A 60 -0.18 4.56 2.26
C ASN A 60 -1.61 4.82 1.77
N GLU A 61 -2.58 4.83 2.71
CA GLU A 61 -4.00 5.05 2.44
C GLU A 61 -4.29 6.37 1.72
N GLY A 62 -3.64 7.47 2.13
CA GLY A 62 -3.85 8.79 1.53
C GLY A 62 -3.49 8.82 0.05
N VAL A 63 -2.41 8.14 -0.35
CA VAL A 63 -2.04 7.97 -1.77
C VAL A 63 -3.08 7.11 -2.50
N VAL A 64 -3.48 5.97 -1.91
CA VAL A 64 -4.50 5.10 -2.51
C VAL A 64 -5.79 5.86 -2.77
N LYS A 65 -6.26 6.65 -1.80
CA LYS A 65 -7.48 7.46 -1.91
C LYS A 65 -7.39 8.45 -3.08
N GLN A 66 -6.35 9.27 -3.12
CA GLN A 66 -6.20 10.30 -4.16
C GLN A 66 -5.98 9.71 -5.56
N VAL A 67 -5.22 8.62 -5.66
CA VAL A 67 -5.02 7.91 -6.94
C VAL A 67 -6.32 7.26 -7.39
N SER A 68 -7.10 6.63 -6.49
CA SER A 68 -8.38 6.03 -6.86
C SER A 68 -9.40 7.06 -7.36
N ASP A 69 -9.39 8.28 -6.79
CA ASP A 69 -10.25 9.37 -7.26
C ASP A 69 -9.83 9.85 -8.65
N ALA A 70 -8.52 9.98 -8.91
CA ALA A 70 -7.98 10.33 -10.22
C ALA A 70 -8.33 9.27 -11.28
N ILE A 71 -8.24 7.98 -10.94
CA ILE A 71 -8.62 6.87 -11.81
C ILE A 71 -10.12 6.90 -12.12
N SER A 72 -10.95 7.09 -11.11
CA SER A 72 -12.41 7.17 -11.27
C SER A 72 -12.82 8.31 -12.20
N ALA A 73 -12.14 9.46 -12.12
CA ALA A 73 -12.38 10.60 -13.00
C ALA A 73 -11.91 10.38 -14.44
N ALA A 74 -10.99 9.43 -14.68
CA ALA A 74 -10.41 9.15 -16.01
C ALA A 74 -11.13 8.06 -16.80
N GLY A 75 -12.23 7.51 -16.28
CA GLY A 75 -13.00 6.44 -16.91
C GLY A 75 -12.18 5.15 -17.03
N THR A 76 -12.03 4.60 -18.23
CA THR A 76 -11.36 3.32 -18.49
C THR A 76 -9.85 3.44 -18.79
N LYS A 77 -9.30 4.64 -18.77
CA LYS A 77 -7.90 4.92 -19.16
C LYS A 77 -6.88 4.00 -18.49
N TYR A 78 -7.11 3.66 -17.21
CA TYR A 78 -6.15 2.93 -16.38
C TYR A 78 -6.53 1.48 -16.11
N ASP A 79 -7.55 0.92 -16.78
CA ASP A 79 -8.09 -0.42 -16.49
C ASP A 79 -7.06 -1.55 -16.66
N ALA A 80 -6.08 -1.37 -17.53
CA ALA A 80 -5.03 -2.37 -17.76
C ALA A 80 -3.94 -2.38 -16.67
N ILE A 81 -3.90 -1.38 -15.78
CA ILE A 81 -2.88 -1.27 -14.72
C ILE A 81 -3.33 -2.07 -13.50
N LYS A 82 -2.38 -2.78 -12.87
CA LYS A 82 -2.58 -3.47 -11.59
C LYS A 82 -2.20 -2.54 -10.44
N PHE A 83 -3.12 -2.36 -9.50
CA PHE A 83 -2.93 -1.44 -8.36
C PHE A 83 -2.76 -2.23 -7.07
N CYS A 84 -1.75 -1.88 -6.29
CA CYS A 84 -1.46 -2.47 -5.00
C CYS A 84 -1.25 -1.35 -3.97
N GLY A 85 -1.78 -1.53 -2.77
CA GLY A 85 -1.80 -0.50 -1.75
C GLY A 85 -1.12 -0.87 -0.43
N PHE A 86 -1.20 0.05 0.50
CA PHE A 86 -0.80 -0.12 1.88
C PHE A 86 -1.83 0.54 2.79
N ASP A 87 -1.94 0.06 4.04
CA ASP A 87 -2.99 0.39 5.00
C ASP A 87 -4.36 -0.20 4.62
N ALA A 88 -5.42 0.30 5.24
CA ALA A 88 -6.80 -0.11 5.06
C ALA A 88 -7.74 1.10 5.21
N GLY A 89 -8.99 0.95 4.88
CA GLY A 89 -10.02 1.96 5.00
C GLY A 89 -11.15 1.78 4.00
N THR A 90 -12.27 2.45 4.23
CA THR A 90 -13.51 2.31 3.43
C THR A 90 -13.26 2.41 1.92
N LYS A 91 -12.52 3.42 1.48
CA LYS A 91 -12.24 3.64 0.06
C LYS A 91 -11.44 2.48 -0.56
N GLN A 92 -10.51 1.91 0.19
CA GLN A 92 -9.73 0.77 -0.26
C GLN A 92 -10.58 -0.49 -0.34
N ILE A 93 -11.49 -0.71 0.62
CA ILE A 93 -12.45 -1.83 0.61
C ILE A 93 -13.36 -1.71 -0.61
N GLU A 94 -13.94 -0.53 -0.87
CA GLU A 94 -14.76 -0.28 -2.06
C GLU A 94 -14.00 -0.60 -3.34
N TRP A 95 -12.78 -0.11 -3.47
CA TRP A 95 -11.97 -0.30 -4.66
C TRP A 95 -11.50 -1.75 -4.82
N MET A 96 -11.23 -2.46 -3.73
CA MET A 96 -10.92 -3.89 -3.70
C MET A 96 -12.08 -4.75 -4.20
N LYS A 97 -13.31 -4.40 -3.79
CA LYS A 97 -14.55 -5.15 -4.13
C LYS A 97 -15.10 -4.84 -5.53
N LYS A 98 -14.50 -3.92 -6.29
CA LYS A 98 -14.93 -3.66 -7.68
C LYS A 98 -14.81 -4.92 -8.53
N THR A 99 -15.85 -5.18 -9.33
CA THR A 99 -15.90 -6.33 -10.25
C THR A 99 -15.38 -6.00 -11.63
N THR A 100 -15.40 -4.72 -12.02
CA THR A 100 -15.00 -4.23 -13.36
C THR A 100 -14.09 -3.01 -13.25
N GLY A 101 -13.34 -2.75 -14.31
CA GLY A 101 -12.44 -1.61 -14.41
C GLY A 101 -11.20 -1.69 -13.54
N ALA A 102 -10.51 -0.58 -13.40
CA ALA A 102 -9.37 -0.47 -12.51
C ALA A 102 -9.77 -0.75 -11.06
N LYS A 103 -9.03 -1.63 -10.39
CA LYS A 103 -9.29 -2.01 -9.00
C LYS A 103 -8.00 -2.27 -8.24
N LEU A 104 -8.08 -2.19 -6.92
CA LEU A 104 -7.01 -2.62 -6.04
C LEU A 104 -6.96 -4.15 -6.03
N ILE A 105 -5.81 -4.74 -6.32
CA ILE A 105 -5.64 -6.20 -6.32
C ILE A 105 -5.26 -6.75 -4.95
N GLY A 106 -4.73 -5.91 -4.08
CA GLY A 106 -4.38 -6.24 -2.71
C GLY A 106 -3.69 -5.08 -2.01
N ALA A 107 -3.60 -5.17 -0.70
CA ALA A 107 -2.88 -4.22 0.12
C ALA A 107 -2.30 -4.89 1.36
N VAL A 108 -1.39 -4.21 2.06
CA VAL A 108 -0.86 -4.64 3.34
C VAL A 108 -1.48 -3.77 4.43
N ALA A 109 -2.28 -4.36 5.32
CA ALA A 109 -2.81 -3.69 6.51
C ALA A 109 -1.79 -3.75 7.66
N GLN A 110 -1.72 -2.69 8.44
CA GLN A 110 -1.01 -2.66 9.72
C GLN A 110 -1.94 -3.22 10.80
N ASP A 111 -1.40 -4.03 11.72
CA ASP A 111 -2.15 -4.46 12.90
C ASP A 111 -2.22 -3.32 13.92
N SER A 112 -3.17 -2.40 13.71
CA SER A 112 -3.35 -1.20 14.53
C SER A 112 -3.68 -1.53 15.99
N TYR A 113 -4.35 -2.68 16.24
CA TYR A 113 -4.62 -3.15 17.59
C TYR A 113 -3.32 -3.49 18.32
N GLN A 114 -2.47 -4.34 17.73
CA GLN A 114 -1.20 -4.74 18.32
C GLN A 114 -0.23 -3.56 18.45
N ILE A 115 -0.26 -2.63 17.52
CA ILE A 115 0.53 -1.39 17.62
C ILE A 115 0.12 -0.59 18.85
N GLY A 116 -1.17 -0.35 19.06
CA GLY A 116 -1.71 0.36 20.21
C GLY A 116 -1.45 -0.38 21.52
N TYR A 117 -1.71 -1.69 21.56
CA TYR A 117 -1.48 -2.54 22.73
C TYR A 117 -0.03 -2.46 23.19
N ASN A 118 0.91 -2.74 22.30
CA ASN A 118 2.34 -2.70 22.64
C ASN A 118 2.81 -1.31 23.04
N ALA A 119 2.30 -0.26 22.42
CA ALA A 119 2.66 1.11 22.78
C ALA A 119 2.26 1.43 24.24
N VAL A 120 1.03 1.05 24.65
CA VAL A 120 0.56 1.24 26.03
C VAL A 120 1.36 0.37 27.01
N GLU A 121 1.63 -0.90 26.67
CA GLU A 121 2.43 -1.78 27.52
C GLU A 121 3.83 -1.19 27.80
N GLN A 122 4.52 -0.72 26.77
CA GLN A 122 5.83 -0.09 26.92
C GLN A 122 5.76 1.22 27.72
N ALA A 123 4.70 2.01 27.57
CA ALA A 123 4.49 3.22 28.35
C ALA A 123 4.29 2.90 29.85
N VAL A 124 3.54 1.84 30.19
CA VAL A 124 3.36 1.38 31.57
C VAL A 124 4.69 0.90 32.15
N PHE A 125 5.48 0.10 31.41
CA PHE A 125 6.81 -0.33 31.85
C PHE A 125 7.72 0.87 32.15
N ALA A 126 7.72 1.87 31.29
CA ALA A 126 8.49 3.09 31.54
C ALA A 126 8.04 3.83 32.80
N ALA A 127 6.72 3.96 33.04
CA ALA A 127 6.18 4.61 34.22
C ALA A 127 6.50 3.87 35.52
N GLU A 128 6.62 2.55 35.46
CA GLU A 128 6.99 1.70 36.61
C GLU A 128 8.52 1.56 36.79
N GLY A 129 9.33 2.23 35.98
CA GLY A 129 10.80 2.13 36.02
C GLY A 129 11.35 0.79 35.55
N LYS A 130 10.55 0.02 34.82
CA LYS A 130 10.95 -1.26 34.21
C LYS A 130 11.70 -1.03 32.90
N THR A 131 12.41 -2.04 32.44
CA THR A 131 13.09 -2.00 31.13
C THR A 131 12.06 -1.91 30.01
N VAL A 132 12.25 -0.94 29.13
CA VAL A 132 11.46 -0.74 27.92
C VAL A 132 12.15 -1.41 26.74
N THR A 133 11.40 -2.10 25.89
CA THR A 133 11.93 -2.66 24.64
C THR A 133 12.16 -1.54 23.63
N ALA A 134 13.39 -1.41 23.14
CA ALA A 134 13.78 -0.31 22.23
C ALA A 134 13.04 -0.34 20.89
N SER A 135 12.62 -1.53 20.43
CA SER A 135 11.88 -1.72 19.18
C SER A 135 11.01 -2.96 19.25
N VAL A 136 9.71 -2.81 18.97
CA VAL A 136 8.76 -3.93 18.85
C VAL A 136 8.33 -4.03 17.39
N ALA A 137 8.71 -5.11 16.71
CA ALA A 137 8.31 -5.35 15.34
C ALA A 137 6.90 -5.97 15.29
N ILE A 138 5.98 -5.32 14.57
CA ILE A 138 4.62 -5.81 14.35
C ILE A 138 4.44 -6.08 12.86
N ALA A 139 4.10 -7.33 12.53
CA ALA A 139 3.91 -7.75 11.14
C ALA A 139 2.66 -7.10 10.53
N GLY A 140 2.75 -6.71 9.26
CA GLY A 140 1.58 -6.38 8.46
C GLY A 140 0.90 -7.64 7.91
N SER A 141 -0.38 -7.51 7.59
CA SER A 141 -1.18 -8.59 7.00
C SER A 141 -1.58 -8.26 5.58
N TRP A 142 -1.35 -9.20 4.65
CA TRP A 142 -1.88 -9.09 3.28
C TRP A 142 -3.40 -9.28 3.29
N TRP A 143 -4.09 -8.43 2.55
CA TRP A 143 -5.51 -8.56 2.31
C TRP A 143 -5.87 -8.24 0.86
N ASP A 144 -6.91 -8.91 0.36
CA ASP A 144 -7.44 -8.78 -0.99
C ASP A 144 -8.94 -9.11 -1.02
N ALA A 145 -9.53 -9.18 -2.20
CA ALA A 145 -10.96 -9.46 -2.37
C ALA A 145 -11.39 -10.83 -1.82
N THR A 146 -10.48 -11.77 -1.60
CA THR A 146 -10.81 -13.12 -1.11
C THR A 146 -10.90 -13.21 0.40
N ASN A 147 -10.23 -12.31 1.13
CA ASN A 147 -10.16 -12.35 2.59
C ASN A 147 -10.64 -11.06 3.28
N VAL A 148 -11.00 -10.02 2.54
CA VAL A 148 -11.35 -8.70 3.10
C VAL A 148 -12.43 -8.77 4.19
N ASP A 149 -13.48 -9.59 4.00
CA ASP A 149 -14.57 -9.70 4.98
C ASP A 149 -14.10 -10.37 6.29
N GLN A 150 -13.16 -11.33 6.21
CA GLN A 150 -12.54 -11.91 7.40
C GLN A 150 -11.60 -10.94 8.10
N MET A 151 -10.87 -10.13 7.34
CA MET A 151 -9.96 -9.11 7.88
C MET A 151 -10.73 -7.99 8.59
N ILE A 152 -11.91 -7.62 8.10
CA ILE A 152 -12.83 -6.68 8.78
C ILE A 152 -13.30 -7.29 10.10
N LYS A 153 -13.78 -8.54 10.09
CA LYS A 153 -14.22 -9.23 11.33
C LYS A 153 -13.13 -9.33 12.39
N ASN A 154 -11.87 -9.44 11.97
CA ASN A 154 -10.72 -9.53 12.85
C ASN A 154 -10.18 -8.14 13.28
N ASN A 155 -10.84 -7.05 12.91
CA ASN A 155 -10.41 -5.67 13.16
C ASN A 155 -9.00 -5.32 12.62
N ILE A 156 -8.52 -6.02 11.59
CA ILE A 156 -7.26 -5.74 10.90
C ILE A 156 -7.47 -4.73 9.79
N VAL A 157 -8.60 -4.84 9.10
CA VAL A 157 -9.09 -3.87 8.12
C VAL A 157 -10.29 -3.14 8.70
N TYR A 158 -10.29 -1.83 8.68
CA TYR A 158 -11.35 -1.00 9.27
C TYR A 158 -12.17 -0.30 8.20
N GLU A 159 -13.44 -0.08 8.48
CA GLU A 159 -14.37 0.57 7.55
C GLU A 159 -14.42 2.10 7.70
N GLY A 160 -13.59 2.67 8.55
CA GLY A 160 -13.47 4.12 8.76
C GLY A 160 -14.37 4.67 9.85
#